data_792bcdcf355eb632132f2780c761717b
#
_entry.id   792bcdcf355eb632132f2780c761717b
#
_cell.length_a   1.000
_cell.length_b   1.000
_cell.length_c   1.000
_cell.angle_alpha   90.00
_cell.angle_beta   90.00
_cell.angle_gamma   90.00
#
_symmetry.space_group_name_H-M   'P 1'
#
loop_
_entity.id
_entity.type
_entity.pdbx_description
1 polymer ?
#
loop_
_entity_poly.entity_id
_entity_poly.type
_entity_poly.pdbx_seq_one_letter_code
_entity_poly.pdbx_strand_id
1 'polypeptide(L)'
;MKNKKQTLYVQKVKEHIIQAFPPEQLGGLYHGISYPHICKELRFNFIDGRPPARCDLKGELCNSRALPYHQYACHLNSSQVLCISFFKKFFEEASYEGLLLSILRTAGLYIPENVCIVNACFEYEPSPKERTNFDFYLELSDGRHISFEIKYTETEFGSIRPCPRDKEKYGHKWQECYLPLTQTCPYFKESSICSNHFQCVQFGKFNLSCPEHQNCSIFEFYSHYQISRNIVFAKKPEDIVVFLTPRENHSLDHERQYIDLFARKHSTINILNLYWEDLLEITLSATQSYPKLFDYFQQLKEKYFLYNDHIEH
;
A
#
# COMPACT_ATOMS: atom_id res chain seq x y z
N MET A 1 -11.70 24.63 -8.33
CA MET A 1 -11.50 23.21 -7.91
C MET A 1 -12.72 22.42 -8.36
N LYS A 2 -12.54 21.44 -9.26
CA LYS A 2 -13.64 20.52 -9.63
C LYS A 2 -13.87 19.59 -8.44
N ASN A 3 -15.04 19.67 -7.79
CA ASN A 3 -15.49 18.67 -6.83
C ASN A 3 -15.53 17.32 -7.58
N LYS A 4 -14.50 16.47 -7.40
CA LYS A 4 -14.60 15.06 -7.79
C LYS A 4 -15.75 14.49 -6.95
N LYS A 5 -16.86 14.09 -7.58
CA LYS A 5 -17.90 13.31 -6.92
C LYS A 5 -17.22 12.15 -6.21
N GLN A 6 -17.43 12.01 -4.90
CA GLN A 6 -16.96 10.84 -4.17
C GLN A 6 -17.60 9.59 -4.79
N THR A 7 -16.83 8.51 -4.87
CA THR A 7 -17.38 7.23 -5.34
C THR A 7 -18.41 6.71 -4.33
N LEU A 8 -19.33 5.89 -4.79
CA LEU A 8 -20.34 5.26 -3.91
C LEU A 8 -19.67 4.47 -2.77
N TYR A 9 -18.57 3.80 -3.09
CA TYR A 9 -17.75 3.07 -2.10
C TYR A 9 -17.26 3.99 -0.98
N VAL A 10 -16.63 5.11 -1.32
CA VAL A 10 -16.11 6.08 -0.32
C VAL A 10 -17.21 6.63 0.57
N GLN A 11 -18.40 6.88 0.00
CA GLN A 11 -19.55 7.35 0.77
C GLN A 11 -20.04 6.29 1.77
N LYS A 12 -20.24 5.06 1.31
CA LYS A 12 -20.63 3.91 2.16
C LYS A 12 -19.64 3.69 3.31
N VAL A 13 -18.32 3.69 3.00
CA VAL A 13 -17.27 3.55 4.01
C VAL A 13 -17.39 4.65 5.07
N LYS A 14 -17.52 5.92 4.67
CA LYS A 14 -17.64 7.04 5.61
C LYS A 14 -18.89 6.94 6.48
N GLU A 15 -20.02 6.59 5.90
CA GLU A 15 -21.27 6.41 6.63
C GLU A 15 -21.16 5.28 7.65
N HIS A 16 -20.64 4.14 7.25
CA HIS A 16 -20.39 3.00 8.14
C HIS A 16 -19.47 3.37 9.31
N ILE A 17 -18.30 3.94 9.04
CA ILE A 17 -17.33 4.27 10.08
C ILE A 17 -17.87 5.32 11.05
N ILE A 18 -18.60 6.33 10.57
CA ILE A 18 -19.23 7.34 11.44
C ILE A 18 -20.20 6.68 12.42
N GLN A 19 -20.97 5.67 11.98
CA GLN A 19 -21.91 4.95 12.83
C GLN A 19 -21.19 4.06 13.87
N ALA A 20 -20.03 3.52 13.52
CA ALA A 20 -19.24 2.65 14.40
C ALA A 20 -18.49 3.40 15.51
N PHE A 21 -18.43 4.75 15.45
CA PHE A 21 -17.64 5.54 16.40
C PHE A 21 -18.49 6.32 17.39
N PRO A 22 -17.99 6.49 18.66
CA PRO A 22 -18.61 7.39 19.62
C PRO A 22 -18.66 8.83 19.12
N PRO A 23 -19.84 9.47 19.07
CA PRO A 23 -19.99 10.83 18.49
C PRO A 23 -19.10 11.89 19.13
N GLU A 24 -18.76 11.77 20.41
CA GLU A 24 -17.88 12.69 21.13
C GLU A 24 -16.44 12.69 20.63
N GLN A 25 -16.00 11.63 19.97
CA GLN A 25 -14.66 11.51 19.38
C GLN A 25 -14.58 12.08 17.97
N LEU A 26 -15.74 12.38 17.36
CA LEU A 26 -15.89 12.85 15.99
C LEU A 26 -15.95 14.37 15.89
N GLY A 27 -15.92 14.89 14.66
CA GLY A 27 -16.00 16.31 14.40
C GLY A 27 -14.65 17.03 14.44
N GLY A 28 -13.57 16.32 14.14
CA GLY A 28 -12.24 16.91 13.96
C GLY A 28 -12.20 17.94 12.82
N LEU A 29 -11.21 18.83 12.87
CA LEU A 29 -11.09 19.94 11.94
C LEU A 29 -10.18 19.58 10.75
N TYR A 30 -10.61 19.99 9.56
CA TYR A 30 -9.77 20.01 8.36
C TYR A 30 -9.95 21.36 7.65
N HIS A 31 -8.87 22.12 7.48
CA HIS A 31 -8.89 23.49 6.99
C HIS A 31 -9.91 24.40 7.74
N GLY A 32 -10.01 24.22 9.06
CA GLY A 32 -10.92 25.02 9.91
C GLY A 32 -12.38 24.60 9.87
N ILE A 33 -12.74 23.57 9.09
CA ILE A 33 -14.10 23.05 8.98
C ILE A 33 -14.18 21.72 9.73
N SER A 34 -15.23 21.55 10.55
CA SER A 34 -15.50 20.29 11.25
C SER A 34 -16.17 19.27 10.32
N TYR A 35 -15.70 18.03 10.34
CA TYR A 35 -16.25 16.93 9.54
C TYR A 35 -16.56 15.72 10.42
N PRO A 36 -17.73 15.07 10.24
CA PRO A 36 -18.13 13.92 11.06
C PRO A 36 -17.24 12.69 10.89
N HIS A 37 -16.51 12.54 9.76
CA HIS A 37 -15.60 11.44 9.50
C HIS A 37 -14.14 11.73 9.88
N ILE A 38 -13.91 12.74 10.71
CA ILE A 38 -12.56 13.09 11.22
C ILE A 38 -12.58 13.01 12.74
N CYS A 39 -11.61 12.29 13.30
CA CYS A 39 -11.43 12.26 14.75
C CYS A 39 -10.88 13.58 15.27
N LYS A 40 -11.26 13.97 16.48
CA LYS A 40 -10.69 15.13 17.18
C LYS A 40 -9.21 14.96 17.51
N GLU A 41 -8.81 13.73 17.83
CA GLU A 41 -7.45 13.38 18.18
C GLU A 41 -7.04 12.10 17.44
N LEU A 42 -5.77 12.01 17.04
CA LEU A 42 -5.23 10.87 16.30
C LEU A 42 -5.45 9.53 17.03
N ARG A 43 -5.30 9.52 18.37
CA ARG A 43 -5.48 8.30 19.16
C ARG A 43 -6.86 7.65 19.00
N PHE A 44 -7.89 8.44 18.77
CA PHE A 44 -9.24 7.92 18.57
C PHE A 44 -9.39 7.15 17.24
N ASN A 45 -8.49 7.38 16.28
CA ASN A 45 -8.50 6.61 15.04
C ASN A 45 -7.87 5.21 15.18
N PHE A 46 -7.25 4.89 16.31
CA PHE A 46 -6.69 3.57 16.61
C PHE A 46 -7.62 2.74 17.49
N ILE A 47 -7.78 1.45 17.18
CA ILE A 47 -8.66 0.53 17.94
C ILE A 47 -8.30 0.51 19.44
N ASP A 48 -7.00 0.50 19.75
CA ASP A 48 -6.49 0.46 21.12
C ASP A 48 -6.11 1.83 21.69
N GLY A 49 -6.40 2.92 20.95
CA GLY A 49 -6.06 4.28 21.35
C GLY A 49 -4.56 4.60 21.40
N ARG A 50 -3.69 3.74 20.85
CA ARG A 50 -2.23 3.82 20.96
C ARG A 50 -1.55 3.96 19.61
N PRO A 51 -1.43 5.19 19.05
CA PRO A 51 -0.65 5.43 17.84
C PRO A 51 0.84 5.16 18.12
N PRO A 52 1.57 4.39 17.30
CA PRO A 52 3.01 4.21 17.45
C PRO A 52 3.76 5.52 17.17
N ALA A 53 4.80 5.78 17.95
CA ALA A 53 5.60 7.00 17.82
C ALA A 53 6.72 6.87 16.78
N ARG A 54 7.14 5.64 16.43
CA ARG A 54 8.30 5.34 15.59
C ARG A 54 7.91 4.46 14.41
N CYS A 55 8.72 4.55 13.34
CA CYS A 55 8.57 3.69 12.18
C CYS A 55 8.93 2.24 12.49
N ASP A 56 10.02 2.01 13.23
CA ASP A 56 10.49 0.65 13.55
C ASP A 56 9.56 -0.03 14.56
N LEU A 57 9.11 -1.22 14.19
CA LEU A 57 8.41 -2.17 15.07
C LEU A 57 9.36 -3.24 15.59
N LYS A 58 10.37 -3.59 14.77
CA LYS A 58 11.44 -4.53 15.09
C LYS A 58 12.70 -4.15 14.36
N GLY A 59 13.87 -4.28 15.02
CA GLY A 59 15.15 -3.85 14.49
C GLY A 59 15.26 -2.32 14.40
N GLU A 60 16.15 -1.84 13.53
CA GLU A 60 16.52 -0.41 13.44
C GLU A 60 16.65 0.09 11.98
N LEU A 61 15.85 -0.45 11.05
CA LEU A 61 15.92 -0.06 9.63
C LEU A 61 15.71 1.43 9.40
N CYS A 62 14.86 2.05 10.19
CA CYS A 62 14.54 3.47 10.11
C CYS A 62 15.29 4.32 11.14
N ASN A 63 16.33 3.76 11.79
CA ASN A 63 17.12 4.46 12.83
C ASN A 63 16.24 5.11 13.91
N SER A 64 15.21 4.43 14.35
CA SER A 64 14.21 4.94 15.31
C SER A 64 13.53 6.23 14.89
N ARG A 65 13.43 6.49 13.58
CA ARG A 65 12.76 7.68 13.04
C ARG A 65 11.32 7.76 13.55
N ALA A 66 10.90 8.98 13.89
CA ALA A 66 9.51 9.25 14.22
C ALA A 66 8.59 8.88 13.05
N LEU A 67 7.46 8.25 13.33
CA LEU A 67 6.49 7.89 12.31
C LEU A 67 5.83 9.14 11.72
N PRO A 68 5.99 9.39 10.40
CA PRO A 68 5.42 10.57 9.77
C PRO A 68 3.94 10.33 9.46
N TYR A 69 3.07 10.71 10.39
CA TYR A 69 1.63 10.64 10.14
C TYR A 69 1.22 11.60 9.03
N HIS A 70 0.45 11.10 8.08
CA HIS A 70 -0.15 11.92 7.03
C HIS A 70 -1.09 12.96 7.63
N GLN A 71 -1.24 14.11 6.95
CA GLN A 71 -2.23 15.13 7.35
C GLN A 71 -3.67 14.60 7.45
N TYR A 72 -3.93 13.46 6.81
CA TYR A 72 -5.23 12.77 6.84
C TYR A 72 -5.30 11.63 7.85
N ALA A 73 -4.32 11.47 8.73
CA ALA A 73 -4.30 10.37 9.68
C ALA A 73 -5.48 10.40 10.69
N CYS A 74 -6.04 11.59 10.96
CA CYS A 74 -7.25 11.73 11.75
C CYS A 74 -8.55 11.40 10.96
N HIS A 75 -8.49 11.23 9.64
CA HIS A 75 -9.64 10.76 8.87
C HIS A 75 -9.87 9.28 9.17
N LEU A 76 -11.09 8.91 9.50
CA LEU A 76 -11.45 7.54 9.88
C LEU A 76 -11.18 6.51 8.77
N ASN A 77 -11.19 6.96 7.53
CA ASN A 77 -10.89 6.17 6.33
C ASN A 77 -9.43 6.25 5.88
N SER A 78 -8.50 6.57 6.77
CA SER A 78 -7.07 6.61 6.47
C SER A 78 -6.50 5.22 6.21
N SER A 79 -5.94 4.98 5.02
CA SER A 79 -5.21 3.75 4.66
C SER A 79 -3.96 3.55 5.52
N GLN A 80 -3.25 4.65 5.86
CA GLN A 80 -2.10 4.60 6.75
C GLN A 80 -2.49 4.08 8.15
N VAL A 81 -3.58 4.58 8.73
CA VAL A 81 -4.02 4.13 10.06
C VAL A 81 -4.54 2.70 10.04
N LEU A 82 -5.22 2.29 8.95
CA LEU A 82 -5.61 0.89 8.74
C LEU A 82 -4.38 -0.02 8.69
N CYS A 83 -3.38 0.33 7.88
CA CYS A 83 -2.10 -0.38 7.79
C CYS A 83 -1.44 -0.55 9.15
N ILE A 84 -1.24 0.57 9.84
CA ILE A 84 -0.60 0.57 11.17
C ILE A 84 -1.41 -0.25 12.17
N SER A 85 -2.73 -0.08 12.22
CA SER A 85 -3.59 -0.80 13.15
C SER A 85 -3.53 -2.31 12.91
N PHE A 86 -3.45 -2.76 11.65
CA PHE A 86 -3.35 -4.18 11.34
C PHE A 86 -1.99 -4.76 11.75
N PHE A 87 -0.89 -4.19 11.26
CA PHE A 87 0.43 -4.83 11.39
C PHE A 87 1.07 -4.64 12.77
N LYS A 88 0.91 -3.48 13.43
CA LYS A 88 1.57 -3.23 14.72
C LYS A 88 1.23 -4.30 15.78
N LYS A 89 0.04 -4.87 15.70
CA LYS A 89 -0.48 -5.80 16.72
C LYS A 89 0.33 -7.09 16.80
N PHE A 90 0.96 -7.49 15.70
CA PHE A 90 1.80 -8.68 15.65
C PHE A 90 3.19 -8.48 16.28
N PHE A 91 3.54 -7.25 16.66
CA PHE A 91 4.83 -6.91 17.29
C PHE A 91 4.70 -6.51 18.76
N GLU A 92 3.52 -6.66 19.35
CA GLU A 92 3.32 -6.43 20.79
C GLU A 92 3.82 -7.62 21.64
N GLU A 93 3.83 -8.83 21.09
CA GLU A 93 4.35 -10.04 21.71
C GLU A 93 5.17 -10.86 20.72
N ALA A 94 6.32 -11.38 21.14
CA ALA A 94 7.23 -12.11 20.23
C ALA A 94 6.59 -13.35 19.58
N SER A 95 5.61 -13.98 20.25
CA SER A 95 4.86 -15.12 19.70
C SER A 95 3.99 -14.78 18.51
N TYR A 96 3.59 -13.50 18.35
CA TYR A 96 2.70 -13.09 17.27
C TYR A 96 3.41 -12.86 15.93
N GLU A 97 4.75 -12.69 15.93
CA GLU A 97 5.50 -12.55 14.69
C GLU A 97 5.44 -13.81 13.79
N GLY A 98 5.55 -14.99 14.43
CA GLY A 98 5.38 -16.27 13.73
C GLY A 98 3.96 -16.46 13.21
N LEU A 99 2.96 -15.97 13.95
CA LEU A 99 1.57 -15.99 13.53
C LEU A 99 1.35 -15.08 12.28
N LEU A 100 1.95 -13.89 12.25
CA LEU A 100 1.91 -13.03 11.06
C LEU A 100 2.47 -13.76 9.82
N LEU A 101 3.63 -14.42 9.94
CA LEU A 101 4.20 -15.17 8.81
C LEU A 101 3.29 -16.32 8.37
N SER A 102 2.64 -17.03 9.32
CA SER A 102 1.66 -18.07 8.99
C SER A 102 0.45 -17.51 8.23
N ILE A 103 -0.09 -16.37 8.69
CA ILE A 103 -1.19 -15.67 8.01
C ILE A 103 -0.80 -15.28 6.59
N LEU A 104 0.39 -14.69 6.41
CA LEU A 104 0.87 -14.28 5.08
C LEU A 104 1.07 -15.48 4.15
N ARG A 105 1.58 -16.61 4.64
CA ARG A 105 1.65 -17.87 3.85
C ARG A 105 0.27 -18.34 3.42
N THR A 106 -0.68 -18.34 4.34
CA THR A 106 -2.07 -18.73 4.05
C THR A 106 -2.71 -17.78 3.04
N ALA A 107 -2.34 -16.50 3.06
CA ALA A 107 -2.77 -15.50 2.07
C ALA A 107 -2.07 -15.64 0.70
N GLY A 108 -1.16 -16.62 0.54
CA GLY A 108 -0.53 -16.96 -0.73
C GLY A 108 0.89 -16.45 -0.92
N LEU A 109 1.53 -15.84 0.10
CA LEU A 109 2.93 -15.44 -0.01
C LEU A 109 3.85 -16.66 0.12
N TYR A 110 4.79 -16.78 -0.81
CA TYR A 110 5.79 -17.86 -0.76
C TYR A 110 6.89 -17.53 0.25
N ILE A 111 6.64 -17.86 1.52
CA ILE A 111 7.56 -17.66 2.65
C ILE A 111 7.96 -19.03 3.21
N PRO A 112 9.27 -19.40 3.25
CA PRO A 112 9.71 -20.65 3.85
C PRO A 112 9.34 -20.77 5.33
N GLU A 113 9.16 -22.02 5.80
CA GLU A 113 8.73 -22.26 7.20
C GLU A 113 9.80 -21.89 8.24
N ASN A 114 11.08 -22.03 7.87
CA ASN A 114 12.22 -21.87 8.76
C ASN A 114 12.77 -20.45 8.85
N VAL A 115 12.02 -19.46 8.37
CA VAL A 115 12.44 -18.05 8.44
C VAL A 115 11.71 -17.31 9.56
N CYS A 116 12.36 -16.27 10.08
CA CYS A 116 11.77 -15.34 11.04
C CYS A 116 11.91 -13.90 10.55
N ILE A 117 11.13 -12.99 11.14
CA ILE A 117 11.24 -11.56 10.87
C ILE A 117 12.49 -11.03 11.59
N VAL A 118 13.37 -10.36 10.87
CA VAL A 118 14.57 -9.68 11.42
C VAL A 118 14.26 -8.21 11.66
N ASN A 119 13.66 -7.56 10.67
CA ASN A 119 13.27 -6.17 10.74
C ASN A 119 11.82 -5.99 10.27
N ALA A 120 11.13 -5.02 10.89
CA ALA A 120 9.78 -4.60 10.51
C ALA A 120 9.60 -3.10 10.75
N CYS A 121 9.10 -2.38 9.76
CA CYS A 121 8.85 -0.96 9.92
C CYS A 121 7.73 -0.44 9.03
N PHE A 122 7.14 0.68 9.43
CA PHE A 122 6.23 1.49 8.63
C PHE A 122 6.99 2.58 7.88
N GLU A 123 6.44 3.02 6.77
CA GLU A 123 6.95 4.15 5.99
C GLU A 123 8.45 3.99 5.66
N TYR A 124 8.84 2.78 5.26
CA TYR A 124 10.23 2.48 4.93
C TYR A 124 10.64 3.17 3.62
N GLU A 125 11.73 3.95 3.69
CA GLU A 125 12.32 4.62 2.54
C GLU A 125 13.45 3.76 1.94
N PRO A 126 13.21 3.06 0.82
CA PRO A 126 14.20 2.15 0.24
C PRO A 126 15.40 2.88 -0.38
N SER A 127 15.29 4.19 -0.62
CA SER A 127 16.35 5.00 -1.20
C SER A 127 16.26 6.45 -0.74
N PRO A 128 17.36 7.06 -0.30
CA PRO A 128 17.38 8.49 0.07
C PRO A 128 17.24 9.43 -1.14
N LYS A 129 17.46 8.91 -2.36
CA LYS A 129 17.33 9.69 -3.61
C LYS A 129 15.89 9.79 -4.07
N GLU A 130 15.09 8.80 -3.72
CA GLU A 130 13.68 8.73 -4.06
C GLU A 130 12.87 8.77 -2.76
N ARG A 131 12.15 9.86 -2.54
CA ARG A 131 11.25 10.02 -1.39
C ARG A 131 9.98 9.19 -1.61
N THR A 132 10.16 7.87 -1.65
CA THR A 132 9.07 6.92 -1.68
C THR A 132 9.13 6.07 -0.44
N ASN A 133 7.99 5.79 0.12
CA ASN A 133 7.86 4.92 1.27
C ASN A 133 7.06 3.69 0.86
N PHE A 134 7.42 2.55 1.43
CA PHE A 134 6.51 1.42 1.53
C PHE A 134 5.66 1.61 2.78
N ASP A 135 4.36 1.41 2.68
CA ASP A 135 3.46 1.58 3.82
C ASP A 135 3.83 0.65 4.98
N PHE A 136 4.22 -0.60 4.64
CA PHE A 136 4.78 -1.55 5.59
C PHE A 136 5.87 -2.40 4.92
N TYR A 137 6.90 -2.75 5.68
CA TYR A 137 8.06 -3.48 5.19
C TYR A 137 8.59 -4.48 6.19
N LEU A 138 8.94 -5.68 5.70
CA LEU A 138 9.54 -6.76 6.47
C LEU A 138 10.86 -7.19 5.81
N GLU A 139 11.85 -7.49 6.64
CA GLU A 139 13.07 -8.22 6.26
C GLU A 139 13.07 -9.55 7.01
N LEU A 140 13.31 -10.64 6.27
CA LEU A 140 13.33 -11.99 6.79
C LEU A 140 14.77 -12.49 6.98
N SER A 141 14.95 -13.49 7.85
CA SER A 141 16.27 -14.03 8.22
C SER A 141 17.04 -14.70 7.06
N ASP A 142 16.36 -15.05 5.96
CA ASP A 142 16.99 -15.55 4.74
C ASP A 142 17.38 -14.42 3.77
N GLY A 143 17.16 -13.17 4.18
CA GLY A 143 17.52 -11.97 3.43
C GLY A 143 16.56 -11.60 2.31
N ARG A 144 15.37 -12.20 2.23
CA ARG A 144 14.29 -11.70 1.37
C ARG A 144 13.55 -10.56 2.05
N HIS A 145 12.89 -9.75 1.24
CA HIS A 145 12.12 -8.61 1.68
C HIS A 145 10.65 -8.75 1.27
N ILE A 146 9.75 -8.23 2.10
CA ILE A 146 8.33 -8.13 1.77
C ILE A 146 7.92 -6.67 1.91
N SER A 147 7.51 -6.04 0.83
CA SER A 147 7.02 -4.67 0.80
C SER A 147 5.51 -4.63 0.54
N PHE A 148 4.81 -3.76 1.25
CA PHE A 148 3.38 -3.57 1.12
C PHE A 148 3.06 -2.15 0.67
N GLU A 149 2.20 -2.05 -0.33
CA GLU A 149 1.50 -0.83 -0.72
C GLU A 149 0.02 -1.02 -0.43
N ILE A 150 -0.55 -0.11 0.34
CA ILE A 150 -1.88 -0.26 0.91
C ILE A 150 -2.81 0.83 0.40
N LYS A 151 -3.98 0.44 -0.04
CA LYS A 151 -5.08 1.34 -0.38
C LYS A 151 -6.33 0.96 0.40
N TYR A 152 -7.14 1.95 0.68
CA TYR A 152 -8.44 1.75 1.30
C TYR A 152 -9.54 2.47 0.53
N THR A 153 -9.62 3.80 0.63
CA THR A 153 -10.64 4.59 -0.07
C THR A 153 -10.10 5.42 -1.22
N GLU A 154 -8.83 5.24 -1.57
CA GLU A 154 -8.20 5.86 -2.72
C GLU A 154 -8.85 5.37 -4.02
N THR A 155 -8.91 6.24 -5.01
CA THR A 155 -9.52 5.93 -6.31
C THR A 155 -8.51 5.52 -7.38
N GLU A 156 -7.23 5.55 -7.04
CA GLU A 156 -6.11 5.21 -7.94
C GLU A 156 -4.84 4.96 -7.11
N PHE A 157 -3.89 4.19 -7.65
CA PHE A 157 -2.55 4.05 -7.07
C PHE A 157 -1.65 5.27 -7.32
N GLY A 158 -2.11 6.20 -8.13
CA GLY A 158 -1.33 7.35 -8.55
C GLY A 158 -0.55 7.08 -9.83
N SER A 159 -0.84 7.88 -10.82
CA SER A 159 -0.14 7.96 -12.10
C SER A 159 0.58 9.30 -12.20
N ILE A 160 1.71 9.33 -12.87
CA ILE A 160 2.34 10.57 -13.30
C ILE A 160 1.96 10.77 -14.76
N ARG A 161 1.26 11.87 -15.03
CA ARG A 161 1.06 12.38 -16.36
C ARG A 161 2.04 13.54 -16.57
N PRO A 162 3.23 13.29 -17.14
CA PRO A 162 4.22 14.33 -17.32
C PRO A 162 3.64 15.44 -18.20
N CYS A 163 3.43 16.60 -17.62
CA CYS A 163 3.09 17.77 -18.43
C CYS A 163 4.38 18.36 -19.02
N PRO A 164 4.30 19.20 -20.07
CA PRO A 164 5.49 19.82 -20.67
C PRO A 164 6.39 20.57 -19.67
N ARG A 165 5.80 21.12 -18.59
CA ARG A 165 6.54 21.82 -17.54
C ARG A 165 7.35 20.90 -16.63
N ASP A 166 6.90 19.64 -16.49
CA ASP A 166 7.52 18.67 -15.59
C ASP A 166 8.42 17.68 -16.34
N LYS A 167 8.52 17.81 -17.69
CA LYS A 167 9.28 16.91 -18.56
C LYS A 167 10.74 16.77 -18.11
N GLU A 168 11.40 17.88 -17.85
CA GLU A 168 12.80 17.92 -17.44
C GLU A 168 12.96 17.23 -16.08
N LYS A 169 12.13 17.59 -15.10
CA LYS A 169 12.13 16.99 -13.76
C LYS A 169 11.96 15.47 -13.79
N TYR A 170 10.99 14.95 -14.54
CA TYR A 170 10.75 13.51 -14.63
C TYR A 170 11.79 12.81 -15.50
N GLY A 171 12.33 13.48 -16.50
CA GLY A 171 13.45 12.99 -17.29
C GLY A 171 14.70 12.77 -16.46
N HIS A 172 15.11 13.75 -15.66
CA HIS A 172 16.23 13.63 -14.70
C HIS A 172 15.97 12.52 -13.70
N LYS A 173 14.78 12.50 -13.09
CA LYS A 173 14.40 11.47 -12.12
C LYS A 173 14.45 10.06 -12.71
N TRP A 174 14.04 9.90 -13.96
CA TRP A 174 14.19 8.63 -14.66
C TRP A 174 15.66 8.23 -14.79
N GLN A 175 16.50 9.09 -15.33
CA GLN A 175 17.91 8.80 -15.56
C GLN A 175 18.69 8.52 -14.26
N GLU A 176 18.48 9.36 -13.25
CA GLU A 176 19.27 9.33 -12.02
C GLU A 176 18.79 8.29 -11.01
N CYS A 177 17.52 7.93 -11.05
CA CYS A 177 16.91 7.06 -10.06
C CYS A 177 16.36 5.76 -10.66
N TYR A 178 15.38 5.83 -11.56
CA TYR A 178 14.65 4.65 -11.98
C TYR A 178 15.37 3.80 -13.01
N LEU A 179 16.05 4.41 -13.98
CA LEU A 179 16.77 3.65 -15.00
C LEU A 179 17.82 2.69 -14.40
N PRO A 180 18.68 3.10 -13.46
CA PRO A 180 19.60 2.18 -12.79
C PRO A 180 18.87 1.07 -12.03
N LEU A 181 17.75 1.39 -11.38
CA LEU A 181 16.95 0.40 -10.65
C LEU A 181 16.28 -0.60 -11.59
N THR A 182 15.73 -0.17 -12.74
CA THR A 182 15.13 -1.10 -13.72
C THR A 182 16.16 -2.04 -14.33
N GLN A 183 17.43 -1.63 -14.43
CA GLN A 183 18.50 -2.49 -14.93
C GLN A 183 18.90 -3.61 -13.93
N THR A 184 18.68 -3.40 -12.66
CA THR A 184 19.02 -4.34 -11.59
C THR A 184 17.82 -5.10 -11.04
N CYS A 185 16.62 -4.55 -11.16
CA CYS A 185 15.39 -5.19 -10.71
C CYS A 185 15.09 -6.44 -11.55
N PRO A 186 14.85 -7.59 -10.95
CA PRO A 186 14.61 -8.85 -11.67
C PRO A 186 13.37 -8.77 -12.58
N TYR A 187 12.40 -7.90 -12.26
CA TYR A 187 11.13 -7.80 -12.97
C TYR A 187 11.12 -6.78 -14.11
N PHE A 188 12.12 -5.87 -14.17
CA PHE A 188 12.22 -4.88 -15.25
C PHE A 188 13.38 -5.13 -16.22
N LYS A 189 14.28 -6.05 -15.89
CA LYS A 189 15.53 -6.29 -16.63
C LYS A 189 15.34 -6.68 -18.10
N GLU A 190 14.19 -7.27 -18.44
CA GLU A 190 13.88 -7.70 -19.82
C GLU A 190 13.07 -6.69 -20.62
N SER A 191 12.66 -5.58 -20.01
CA SER A 191 11.91 -4.57 -20.74
C SER A 191 12.84 -3.83 -21.70
N SER A 192 12.53 -3.85 -23.00
CA SER A 192 13.24 -3.09 -24.02
C SER A 192 13.15 -1.61 -23.71
N ILE A 193 14.28 -1.01 -23.30
CA ILE A 193 14.36 0.42 -23.04
C ILE A 193 14.55 1.11 -24.39
N CYS A 194 13.54 1.87 -24.80
CA CYS A 194 13.69 2.73 -25.98
C CYS A 194 14.78 3.77 -25.73
N SER A 195 15.83 3.76 -26.53
CA SER A 195 17.00 4.63 -26.41
C SER A 195 16.71 6.13 -26.65
N ASN A 196 15.57 6.46 -27.26
CA ASN A 196 15.24 7.82 -27.72
C ASN A 196 14.25 8.57 -26.82
N HIS A 197 13.98 8.12 -25.61
CA HIS A 197 12.93 8.66 -24.75
C HIS A 197 13.01 10.14 -24.43
N PHE A 198 14.21 10.64 -24.22
CA PHE A 198 14.40 12.05 -23.82
C PHE A 198 14.24 13.01 -25.00
N GLN A 199 14.40 12.50 -26.20
CA GLN A 199 14.15 13.24 -27.44
C GLN A 199 12.70 13.09 -27.91
N CYS A 200 11.93 12.18 -27.32
CA CYS A 200 10.55 12.01 -27.68
C CYS A 200 9.76 13.27 -27.33
N VAL A 201 9.44 14.06 -28.35
CA VAL A 201 8.67 15.32 -28.27
C VAL A 201 7.30 15.11 -27.63
N GLN A 202 6.89 13.85 -27.49
CA GLN A 202 5.58 13.40 -27.04
C GLN A 202 5.56 12.95 -25.58
N PHE A 203 6.70 12.95 -24.90
CA PHE A 203 6.77 12.80 -23.45
C PHE A 203 6.00 13.97 -22.82
N GLY A 204 4.74 13.78 -22.50
CA GLY A 204 3.83 14.83 -22.02
C GLY A 204 2.59 15.09 -22.89
N LYS A 205 2.59 14.58 -24.11
CA LYS A 205 1.36 14.38 -24.88
C LYS A 205 1.34 12.90 -25.22
N PHE A 206 0.67 12.10 -24.39
CA PHE A 206 0.47 10.69 -24.65
C PHE A 206 -0.15 10.52 -26.04
N ASN A 207 0.70 10.48 -27.06
CA ASN A 207 0.24 10.21 -28.39
C ASN A 207 0.22 8.70 -28.57
N LEU A 208 -0.97 8.12 -28.40
CA LEU A 208 -1.27 6.73 -28.66
C LEU A 208 -0.90 6.26 -30.07
N SER A 209 -0.52 7.18 -30.95
CA SER A 209 -0.15 6.89 -32.34
C SER A 209 1.33 6.60 -32.56
N CYS A 210 2.19 6.64 -31.53
CA CYS A 210 3.57 6.20 -31.67
C CYS A 210 3.64 4.66 -31.57
N PRO A 211 4.03 3.95 -32.65
CA PRO A 211 4.12 2.47 -32.62
C PRO A 211 5.10 1.94 -31.57
N GLU A 212 6.10 2.73 -31.20
CA GLU A 212 7.09 2.40 -30.19
C GLU A 212 6.57 2.56 -28.76
N HIS A 213 5.46 3.30 -28.57
CA HIS A 213 4.89 3.53 -27.22
C HIS A 213 4.27 2.28 -26.59
N GLN A 214 3.76 1.36 -27.38
CA GLN A 214 3.16 0.12 -26.86
C GLN A 214 4.17 -0.76 -26.13
N ASN A 215 5.48 -0.57 -26.40
CA ASN A 215 6.58 -1.31 -25.75
C ASN A 215 7.52 -0.39 -24.94
N CYS A 216 7.08 0.84 -24.64
CA CYS A 216 7.90 1.80 -23.97
C CYS A 216 7.87 1.60 -22.45
N SER A 217 8.94 1.05 -21.88
CA SER A 217 9.07 0.82 -20.45
C SER A 217 8.89 2.06 -19.57
N ILE A 218 9.31 3.25 -20.06
CA ILE A 218 9.10 4.51 -19.32
C ILE A 218 7.62 4.90 -19.31
N PHE A 219 6.93 4.73 -20.44
CA PHE A 219 5.50 5.01 -20.52
C PHE A 219 4.72 4.11 -19.57
N GLU A 220 4.98 2.81 -19.62
CA GLU A 220 4.38 1.81 -18.73
C GLU A 220 4.67 2.16 -17.26
N PHE A 221 5.93 2.46 -16.93
CA PHE A 221 6.36 2.84 -15.58
C PHE A 221 5.60 4.04 -15.04
N TYR A 222 5.50 5.13 -15.79
CA TYR A 222 4.83 6.34 -15.32
C TYR A 222 3.31 6.29 -15.39
N SER A 223 2.74 5.48 -16.27
CA SER A 223 1.29 5.25 -16.32
C SER A 223 0.78 4.53 -15.07
N HIS A 224 1.61 3.65 -14.52
CA HIS A 224 1.36 2.91 -13.27
C HIS A 224 2.41 3.24 -12.21
N TYR A 225 2.68 4.53 -12.06
CA TYR A 225 3.86 5.03 -11.36
C TYR A 225 4.06 4.43 -9.97
N GLN A 226 3.03 4.44 -9.12
CA GLN A 226 3.17 3.96 -7.76
C GLN A 226 3.38 2.44 -7.71
N ILE A 227 2.71 1.69 -8.58
CA ILE A 227 2.89 0.24 -8.71
C ILE A 227 4.30 -0.08 -9.18
N SER A 228 4.70 0.51 -10.31
CA SER A 228 6.03 0.28 -10.91
C SER A 228 7.16 0.71 -9.97
N ARG A 229 6.97 1.82 -9.26
CA ARG A 229 7.90 2.33 -8.27
C ARG A 229 8.10 1.34 -7.11
N ASN A 230 7.06 0.69 -6.64
CA ASN A 230 7.18 -0.30 -5.57
C ASN A 230 7.87 -1.57 -6.06
N ILE A 231 7.56 -2.01 -7.28
CA ILE A 231 8.17 -3.21 -7.87
C ILE A 231 9.66 -3.01 -8.16
N VAL A 232 10.08 -1.83 -8.63
CA VAL A 232 11.46 -1.58 -9.08
C VAL A 232 12.50 -1.67 -7.96
N PHE A 233 12.06 -1.58 -6.69
CA PHE A 233 12.93 -1.75 -5.53
C PHE A 233 13.15 -3.21 -5.10
N ALA A 234 12.49 -4.18 -5.73
CA ALA A 234 12.81 -5.58 -5.52
C ALA A 234 14.25 -5.84 -6.02
N LYS A 235 15.10 -6.38 -5.14
CA LYS A 235 16.52 -6.63 -5.41
C LYS A 235 16.79 -8.06 -5.85
N LYS A 236 15.93 -8.98 -5.43
CA LYS A 236 16.03 -10.41 -5.67
C LYS A 236 14.72 -10.96 -6.24
N PRO A 237 14.75 -12.05 -7.03
CA PRO A 237 13.52 -12.71 -7.48
C PRO A 237 12.62 -13.22 -6.34
N GLU A 238 13.19 -13.44 -5.16
CA GLU A 238 12.51 -13.91 -3.96
C GLU A 238 11.85 -12.78 -3.17
N ASP A 239 12.18 -11.52 -3.46
CA ASP A 239 11.53 -10.37 -2.80
C ASP A 239 10.06 -10.30 -3.20
N ILE A 240 9.21 -10.03 -2.23
CA ILE A 240 7.76 -10.05 -2.39
C ILE A 240 7.21 -8.61 -2.35
N VAL A 241 6.40 -8.27 -3.33
CA VAL A 241 5.70 -6.99 -3.38
C VAL A 241 4.20 -7.25 -3.32
N VAL A 242 3.55 -6.72 -2.29
CA VAL A 242 2.13 -6.92 -2.02
C VAL A 242 1.37 -5.60 -2.20
N PHE A 243 0.35 -5.64 -3.03
CA PHE A 243 -0.63 -4.58 -3.17
C PHE A 243 -1.90 -5.02 -2.45
N LEU A 244 -2.25 -4.35 -1.36
CA LEU A 244 -3.36 -4.72 -0.49
C LEU A 244 -4.49 -3.71 -0.59
N THR A 245 -5.63 -4.13 -1.13
CA THR A 245 -6.76 -3.26 -1.47
C THR A 245 -8.08 -3.85 -0.99
N PRO A 246 -9.14 -3.04 -0.76
CA PRO A 246 -10.47 -3.58 -0.52
C PRO A 246 -11.07 -4.14 -1.82
N ARG A 247 -11.76 -5.27 -1.73
CA ARG A 247 -12.45 -5.90 -2.87
C ARG A 247 -13.53 -4.99 -3.48
N GLU A 248 -14.30 -4.36 -2.62
CA GLU A 248 -15.42 -3.47 -2.99
C GLU A 248 -14.99 -2.14 -3.64
N ASN A 249 -13.71 -1.78 -3.58
CA ASN A 249 -13.23 -0.55 -4.20
C ASN A 249 -12.97 -0.75 -5.70
N HIS A 250 -14.03 -0.81 -6.48
CA HIS A 250 -13.95 -1.00 -7.94
C HIS A 250 -13.22 0.13 -8.69
N SER A 251 -12.94 1.25 -8.03
CA SER A 251 -12.11 2.30 -8.63
C SER A 251 -10.68 1.83 -8.91
N LEU A 252 -10.24 0.76 -8.23
CA LEU A 252 -8.88 0.20 -8.35
C LEU A 252 -8.83 -1.03 -9.29
N ASP A 253 -9.92 -1.41 -9.95
CA ASP A 253 -9.96 -2.62 -10.78
C ASP A 253 -8.94 -2.59 -11.93
N HIS A 254 -8.76 -1.44 -12.55
CA HIS A 254 -7.79 -1.27 -13.64
C HIS A 254 -6.36 -1.52 -13.16
N GLU A 255 -6.00 -0.96 -12.02
CA GLU A 255 -4.67 -1.12 -11.43
C GLU A 255 -4.45 -2.56 -10.92
N ARG A 256 -5.47 -3.19 -10.34
CA ARG A 256 -5.42 -4.61 -9.96
C ARG A 256 -5.17 -5.51 -11.17
N GLN A 257 -5.89 -5.28 -12.27
CA GLN A 257 -5.66 -6.00 -13.52
C GLN A 257 -4.24 -5.78 -14.05
N TYR A 258 -3.70 -4.57 -13.95
CA TYR A 258 -2.32 -4.30 -14.35
C TYR A 258 -1.31 -5.08 -13.49
N ILE A 259 -1.49 -5.12 -12.16
CA ILE A 259 -0.63 -5.89 -11.26
C ILE A 259 -0.63 -7.36 -11.65
N ASP A 260 -1.81 -7.96 -11.86
CA ASP A 260 -1.96 -9.36 -12.25
C ASP A 260 -1.35 -9.66 -13.64
N LEU A 261 -1.51 -8.74 -14.60
CA LEU A 261 -0.89 -8.86 -15.91
C LEU A 261 0.62 -8.76 -15.82
N PHE A 262 1.14 -7.85 -15.01
CA PHE A 262 2.56 -7.69 -14.77
C PHE A 262 3.16 -8.96 -14.16
N ALA A 263 2.56 -9.51 -13.11
CA ALA A 263 3.00 -10.75 -12.47
C ALA A 263 3.04 -11.92 -13.47
N ARG A 264 1.99 -12.07 -14.30
CA ARG A 264 1.94 -13.10 -15.36
C ARG A 264 2.99 -12.90 -16.44
N LYS A 265 3.20 -11.66 -16.91
CA LYS A 265 4.22 -11.32 -17.92
C LYS A 265 5.62 -11.71 -17.45
N HIS A 266 5.91 -11.53 -16.18
CA HIS A 266 7.21 -11.84 -15.59
C HIS A 266 7.27 -13.23 -14.92
N SER A 267 6.22 -14.06 -15.11
CA SER A 267 6.13 -15.42 -14.56
C SER A 267 6.51 -15.51 -13.08
N THR A 268 6.09 -14.50 -12.29
CA THR A 268 6.41 -14.42 -10.87
C THR A 268 5.18 -14.60 -10.00
N ILE A 269 5.36 -15.29 -8.89
CA ILE A 269 4.37 -15.42 -7.81
C ILE A 269 4.63 -14.42 -6.66
N ASN A 270 5.66 -13.59 -6.79
CA ASN A 270 6.11 -12.69 -5.72
C ASN A 270 5.61 -11.25 -5.89
N ILE A 271 4.81 -10.98 -6.92
CA ILE A 271 4.04 -9.73 -7.05
C ILE A 271 2.57 -10.10 -6.90
N LEU A 272 1.98 -9.69 -5.79
CA LEU A 272 0.65 -10.14 -5.39
C LEU A 272 -0.31 -8.98 -5.24
N ASN A 273 -1.54 -9.24 -5.68
CA ASN A 273 -2.68 -8.39 -5.42
C ASN A 273 -3.57 -9.12 -4.41
N LEU A 274 -3.65 -8.61 -3.19
CA LEU A 274 -4.43 -9.19 -2.10
C LEU A 274 -5.61 -8.29 -1.73
N TYR A 275 -6.63 -8.92 -1.15
CA TYR A 275 -7.78 -8.23 -0.62
C TYR A 275 -7.76 -8.17 0.91
N TRP A 276 -8.11 -7.02 1.46
CA TRP A 276 -8.21 -6.82 2.89
C TRP A 276 -9.17 -7.80 3.55
N GLU A 277 -10.30 -8.06 2.90
CA GLU A 277 -11.34 -8.95 3.40
C GLU A 277 -10.80 -10.37 3.58
N ASP A 278 -10.07 -10.89 2.58
CA ASP A 278 -9.47 -12.23 2.65
C ASP A 278 -8.39 -12.31 3.73
N LEU A 279 -7.51 -11.29 3.80
CA LEU A 279 -6.45 -11.25 4.80
C LEU A 279 -7.02 -11.19 6.22
N LEU A 280 -8.11 -10.46 6.43
CA LEU A 280 -8.79 -10.40 7.73
C LEU A 280 -9.49 -11.70 8.10
N GLU A 281 -10.16 -12.38 7.18
CA GLU A 281 -10.76 -13.68 7.44
C GLU A 281 -9.70 -14.72 7.84
N ILE A 282 -8.58 -14.75 7.12
CA ILE A 282 -7.43 -15.60 7.49
C ILE A 282 -6.90 -15.23 8.87
N THR A 283 -6.78 -13.93 9.16
CA THR A 283 -6.30 -13.43 10.45
C THR A 283 -7.23 -13.83 11.59
N LEU A 284 -8.52 -13.65 11.44
CA LEU A 284 -9.52 -14.04 12.45
C LEU A 284 -9.49 -15.54 12.69
N SER A 285 -9.40 -16.35 11.63
CA SER A 285 -9.26 -17.80 11.76
C SER A 285 -7.99 -18.18 12.54
N ALA A 286 -6.86 -17.58 12.20
CA ALA A 286 -5.57 -17.88 12.83
C ALA A 286 -5.47 -17.38 14.28
N THR A 287 -6.26 -16.37 14.66
CA THR A 287 -6.21 -15.76 16.00
C THR A 287 -7.20 -16.36 17.00
N GLN A 288 -8.02 -17.33 16.62
CA GLN A 288 -9.04 -17.93 17.51
C GLN A 288 -8.48 -18.44 18.86
N SER A 289 -7.25 -18.93 18.87
CA SER A 289 -6.57 -19.39 20.09
C SER A 289 -5.96 -18.25 20.93
N TYR A 290 -6.10 -17.01 20.49
CA TYR A 290 -5.56 -15.81 21.13
C TYR A 290 -6.67 -14.79 21.39
N PRO A 291 -7.51 -14.94 22.43
CA PRO A 291 -8.75 -14.16 22.60
C PRO A 291 -8.58 -12.64 22.46
N LYS A 292 -7.55 -12.06 23.10
CA LYS A 292 -7.28 -10.61 23.01
C LYS A 292 -6.94 -10.15 21.60
N LEU A 293 -6.23 -10.98 20.84
CA LEU A 293 -5.84 -10.68 19.47
C LEU A 293 -7.04 -10.85 18.54
N PHE A 294 -7.83 -11.90 18.75
CA PHE A 294 -9.08 -12.14 18.04
C PHE A 294 -10.06 -10.97 18.21
N ASP A 295 -10.32 -10.56 19.46
CA ASP A 295 -11.21 -9.44 19.78
C ASP A 295 -10.73 -8.13 19.12
N TYR A 296 -9.42 -7.91 19.09
CA TYR A 296 -8.85 -6.74 18.42
C TYR A 296 -9.12 -6.76 16.91
N PHE A 297 -8.87 -7.87 16.23
CA PHE A 297 -9.10 -7.98 14.80
C PHE A 297 -10.58 -8.01 14.43
N GLN A 298 -11.44 -8.50 15.33
CA GLN A 298 -12.89 -8.38 15.19
C GLN A 298 -13.33 -6.91 15.20
N GLN A 299 -12.83 -6.11 16.14
CA GLN A 299 -13.10 -4.67 16.17
C GLN A 299 -12.52 -3.94 14.95
N LEU A 300 -11.34 -4.36 14.44
CA LEU A 300 -10.77 -3.80 13.23
C LEU A 300 -11.66 -4.10 12.01
N LYS A 301 -12.18 -5.33 11.94
CA LYS A 301 -13.12 -5.75 10.92
C LYS A 301 -14.40 -4.93 10.96
N GLU A 302 -14.99 -4.80 12.13
CA GLU A 302 -16.21 -4.00 12.35
C GLU A 302 -16.01 -2.52 11.99
N LYS A 303 -14.83 -1.98 12.28
CA LYS A 303 -14.51 -0.57 11.96
C LYS A 303 -14.37 -0.31 10.47
N TYR A 304 -13.67 -1.16 9.73
CA TYR A 304 -13.20 -0.79 8.39
C TYR A 304 -13.95 -1.49 7.25
N PHE A 305 -14.61 -2.63 7.49
CA PHE A 305 -15.14 -3.44 6.43
C PHE A 305 -16.67 -3.54 6.51
N LEU A 306 -17.29 -3.15 5.42
CA LEU A 306 -18.73 -3.22 5.25
C LEU A 306 -19.13 -4.69 5.09
N TYR A 307 -19.97 -5.19 5.98
CA TYR A 307 -20.64 -6.46 5.82
C TYR A 307 -21.98 -6.24 5.13
N ASN A 308 -22.15 -6.86 3.98
CA ASN A 308 -23.43 -7.05 3.34
C ASN A 308 -24.21 -8.20 4.01
N ASP A 309 -24.42 -8.15 5.34
CA ASP A 309 -25.31 -9.10 6.00
C ASP A 309 -26.80 -8.77 5.76
N HIS A 310 -27.11 -7.78 4.92
CA HIS A 310 -28.45 -7.36 4.59
C HIS A 310 -28.68 -7.16 3.08
N ILE A 311 -28.30 -8.15 2.28
CA ILE A 311 -28.97 -8.41 1.00
C ILE A 311 -29.71 -9.74 1.16
N GLU A 312 -30.73 -9.75 1.99
CA GLU A 312 -31.86 -10.65 1.77
C GLU A 312 -32.80 -9.96 0.78
N HIS A 313 -32.87 -10.48 -0.41
CA HIS A 313 -33.85 -10.56 -1.50
C HIS A 313 -34.84 -9.40 -1.71
#